data_7739a486a1faaaa3e30a519206e63f82
#
_entry.id   7739a486a1faaaa3e30a519206e63f82
#
_cell.length_a   1.000
_cell.length_b   1.000
_cell.length_c   1.000
_cell.angle_alpha   90.00
_cell.angle_beta   90.00
_cell.angle_gamma   90.00
#
_symmetry.space_group_name_H-M   'P 1'
#
loop_
_entity.id
_entity.type
_entity.pdbx_description
1 polymer ?
#
loop_
_entity_poly.entity_id
_entity_poly.type
_entity_poly.pdbx_seq_one_letter_code
_entity_poly.pdbx_strand_id
1 'polypeptide(L)'
;ANLIAERTEGNLLATSQEIQKLALLVNKPEIDVSDVLDAVSDVSRFDQESLFLAMLEGDAGQVSKIIDSLQGENVQIPSFLWMLTDGVRHLLLLNRGFAVRTFGLSEAHRSALNRASRRANPKLLELMLHRLSDVDRMSKGLFVESSDGDAWQELKAVCLMLSLKRK
;
A
#
# COMPACT_ATOMS: atom_id res chain seq x y z
N ALA A 1 -10.13 -9.37 -23.33
CA ALA A 1 -9.30 -10.56 -23.48
C ALA A 1 -7.81 -10.22 -23.59
N ASN A 2 -7.40 -9.37 -24.56
CA ASN A 2 -5.97 -9.05 -24.78
C ASN A 2 -5.29 -8.45 -23.54
N LEU A 3 -5.93 -7.53 -22.83
CA LEU A 3 -5.38 -6.91 -21.62
C LEU A 3 -5.11 -7.92 -20.51
N ILE A 4 -5.95 -8.93 -20.33
CA ILE A 4 -5.76 -10.00 -19.35
C ILE A 4 -4.60 -10.91 -19.79
N ALA A 5 -4.53 -11.24 -21.08
CA ALA A 5 -3.46 -12.07 -21.63
C ALA A 5 -2.07 -11.39 -21.51
N GLU A 6 -1.98 -10.08 -21.74
CA GLU A 6 -0.75 -9.30 -21.53
C GLU A 6 -0.30 -9.30 -20.05
N ARG A 7 -1.23 -9.18 -19.12
CA ARG A 7 -0.93 -9.17 -17.68
C ARG A 7 -0.55 -10.53 -17.11
N THR A 8 -1.05 -11.60 -17.70
CA THR A 8 -0.77 -12.96 -17.24
C THR A 8 0.37 -13.63 -18.00
N GLU A 9 0.99 -12.90 -18.94
CA GLU A 9 2.14 -13.37 -19.75
C GLU A 9 1.95 -14.77 -20.35
N GLY A 10 0.70 -15.11 -20.72
CA GLY A 10 0.35 -16.41 -21.27
C GLY A 10 0.17 -17.53 -20.24
N ASN A 11 0.22 -17.26 -18.96
CA ASN A 11 -0.07 -18.23 -17.92
C ASN A 11 -1.57 -18.51 -17.85
N LEU A 12 -2.00 -19.64 -18.43
CA LEU A 12 -3.40 -20.03 -18.52
C LEU A 12 -4.12 -20.16 -17.17
N LEU A 13 -3.41 -20.62 -16.14
CA LEU A 13 -3.98 -20.73 -14.79
C LEU A 13 -4.24 -19.33 -14.19
N ALA A 14 -3.26 -18.44 -14.28
CA ALA A 14 -3.40 -17.05 -13.84
C ALA A 14 -4.51 -16.34 -14.64
N THR A 15 -4.57 -16.55 -15.96
CA THR A 15 -5.65 -16.01 -16.83
C THR A 15 -7.03 -16.48 -16.38
N SER A 16 -7.18 -17.78 -16.07
CA SER A 16 -8.45 -18.34 -15.59
C SER A 16 -8.86 -17.75 -14.25
N GLN A 17 -7.93 -17.58 -13.33
CA GLN A 17 -8.17 -16.98 -12.01
C GLN A 17 -8.59 -15.50 -12.12
N GLU A 18 -7.93 -14.73 -13.00
CA GLU A 18 -8.30 -13.32 -13.25
C GLU A 18 -9.69 -13.21 -13.87
N ILE A 19 -10.04 -14.08 -14.83
CA ILE A 19 -11.38 -14.10 -15.42
C ILE A 19 -12.44 -14.43 -14.37
N GLN A 20 -12.20 -15.41 -13.49
CA GLN A 20 -13.14 -15.76 -12.42
C GLN A 20 -13.31 -14.61 -11.42
N LYS A 21 -12.21 -13.95 -11.05
CA LYS A 21 -12.21 -12.78 -10.17
C LYS A 21 -13.02 -11.63 -10.78
N LEU A 22 -12.78 -11.31 -12.05
CA LEU A 22 -13.54 -10.29 -12.77
C LEU A 22 -15.03 -10.62 -12.87
N ALA A 23 -15.38 -11.87 -13.12
CA ALA A 23 -16.78 -12.31 -13.18
C ALA A 23 -17.52 -12.16 -11.82
N LEU A 24 -16.77 -12.24 -10.69
CA LEU A 24 -17.32 -12.02 -9.36
C LEU A 24 -17.45 -10.52 -9.02
N LEU A 25 -16.54 -9.69 -9.53
CA LEU A 25 -16.50 -8.25 -9.23
C LEU A 25 -17.45 -7.46 -10.15
N VAL A 26 -17.58 -7.87 -11.41
CA VAL A 26 -18.37 -7.18 -12.44
C VAL A 26 -19.68 -7.94 -12.67
N ASN A 27 -20.75 -7.47 -12.04
CA ASN A 27 -22.07 -8.11 -12.16
C ASN A 27 -22.81 -7.66 -13.43
N LYS A 28 -22.19 -7.86 -14.61
CA LYS A 28 -22.73 -7.52 -15.92
C LYS A 28 -22.55 -8.70 -16.89
N PRO A 29 -23.46 -8.87 -17.87
CA PRO A 29 -23.38 -9.94 -18.87
C PRO A 29 -22.23 -9.76 -19.87
N GLU A 30 -21.75 -8.55 -20.08
CA GLU A 30 -20.60 -8.22 -20.93
C GLU A 30 -19.63 -7.36 -20.12
N ILE A 31 -18.34 -7.72 -20.15
CA ILE A 31 -17.25 -7.02 -19.48
C ILE A 31 -16.44 -6.29 -20.55
N ASP A 32 -16.38 -4.97 -20.47
CA ASP A 32 -15.58 -4.13 -21.34
C ASP A 32 -14.17 -3.85 -20.74
N VAL A 33 -13.35 -3.09 -21.48
CA VAL A 33 -11.99 -2.75 -21.03
C VAL A 33 -12.03 -1.82 -19.82
N SER A 34 -13.03 -0.95 -19.70
CA SER A 34 -13.16 -0.04 -18.57
C SER A 34 -13.53 -0.81 -17.30
N ASP A 35 -14.42 -1.79 -17.38
CA ASP A 35 -14.77 -2.66 -16.25
C ASP A 35 -13.54 -3.43 -15.71
N VAL A 36 -12.67 -3.90 -16.62
CA VAL A 36 -11.42 -4.58 -16.25
C VAL A 36 -10.47 -3.62 -15.56
N LEU A 37 -10.31 -2.41 -16.08
CA LEU A 37 -9.44 -1.39 -15.50
C LEU A 37 -9.94 -0.93 -14.12
N ASP A 38 -11.24 -0.73 -13.98
CA ASP A 38 -11.88 -0.33 -12.73
C ASP A 38 -11.74 -1.43 -11.67
N ALA A 39 -12.04 -2.69 -12.02
CA ALA A 39 -11.89 -3.82 -11.10
C ALA A 39 -10.44 -4.02 -10.64
N VAL A 40 -9.47 -3.84 -11.54
CA VAL A 40 -8.04 -3.89 -11.20
C VAL A 40 -7.64 -2.73 -10.32
N SER A 41 -8.13 -1.52 -10.61
CA SER A 41 -7.87 -0.33 -9.79
C SER A 41 -8.47 -0.47 -8.39
N ASP A 42 -9.69 -1.02 -8.27
CA ASP A 42 -10.34 -1.25 -6.99
C ASP A 42 -9.62 -2.31 -6.14
N VAL A 43 -9.14 -3.39 -6.75
CA VAL A 43 -8.37 -4.43 -6.03
C VAL A 43 -7.04 -3.86 -5.54
N SER A 44 -6.29 -3.18 -6.41
CA SER A 44 -5.04 -2.53 -6.04
C SER A 44 -5.24 -1.48 -4.94
N ARG A 45 -6.32 -0.71 -5.00
CA ARG A 45 -6.67 0.26 -3.97
C ARG A 45 -7.03 -0.40 -2.64
N PHE A 46 -7.78 -1.50 -2.68
CA PHE A 46 -8.11 -2.27 -1.48
C PHE A 46 -6.85 -2.81 -0.80
N ASP A 47 -5.90 -3.34 -1.57
CA ASP A 47 -4.63 -3.83 -1.04
C ASP A 47 -3.78 -2.69 -0.44
N GLN A 48 -3.79 -1.51 -1.04
CA GLN A 48 -3.08 -0.34 -0.52
C GLN A 48 -3.68 0.16 0.81
N GLU A 49 -5.01 0.24 0.91
CA GLU A 49 -5.70 0.60 2.16
C GLU A 49 -5.46 -0.45 3.25
N SER A 50 -5.48 -1.74 2.88
CA SER A 50 -5.19 -2.86 3.77
C SER A 50 -3.75 -2.86 4.26
N LEU A 51 -2.79 -2.44 3.42
CA LEU A 51 -1.39 -2.27 3.81
C LEU A 51 -1.26 -1.25 4.95
N PHE A 52 -1.85 -0.08 4.79
CA PHE A 52 -1.76 0.95 5.82
C PHE A 52 -2.46 0.52 7.11
N LEU A 53 -3.62 -0.15 7.03
CA LEU A 53 -4.29 -0.69 8.20
C LEU A 53 -3.43 -1.74 8.94
N ALA A 54 -2.80 -2.66 8.21
CA ALA A 54 -1.89 -3.66 8.79
C ALA A 54 -0.69 -3.00 9.50
N MET A 55 -0.13 -1.92 8.93
CA MET A 55 0.91 -1.12 9.57
C MET A 55 0.39 -0.50 10.88
N LEU A 56 -0.81 0.09 10.87
CA LEU A 56 -1.44 0.70 12.06
C LEU A 56 -1.73 -0.33 13.16
N GLU A 57 -2.09 -1.54 12.81
CA GLU A 57 -2.36 -2.62 13.76
C GLU A 57 -1.11 -3.32 14.27
N GLY A 58 0.01 -3.15 13.57
CA GLY A 58 1.29 -3.77 13.90
C GLY A 58 1.39 -5.23 13.45
N ASP A 59 0.70 -5.58 12.38
CA ASP A 59 0.76 -6.91 11.77
C ASP A 59 1.86 -6.98 10.70
N ALA A 60 3.08 -7.26 11.15
CA ALA A 60 4.24 -7.37 10.28
C ALA A 60 4.11 -8.50 9.23
N GLY A 61 3.39 -9.58 9.57
CA GLY A 61 3.15 -10.68 8.65
C GLY A 61 2.25 -10.26 7.49
N GLN A 62 1.17 -9.57 7.80
CA GLN A 62 0.23 -9.06 6.80
C GLN A 62 0.88 -7.96 5.94
N VAL A 63 1.63 -7.03 6.54
CA VAL A 63 2.41 -6.02 5.82
C VAL A 63 3.33 -6.67 4.77
N SER A 64 4.09 -7.70 5.17
CA SER A 64 4.99 -8.39 4.24
C SER A 64 4.24 -9.03 3.09
N LYS A 65 3.15 -9.75 3.37
CA LYS A 65 2.34 -10.41 2.33
C LYS A 65 1.75 -9.44 1.32
N ILE A 66 1.20 -8.31 1.80
CA ILE A 66 0.59 -7.32 0.91
C ILE A 66 1.65 -6.68 0.01
N ILE A 67 2.82 -6.32 0.56
CA ILE A 67 3.92 -5.74 -0.24
C ILE A 67 4.42 -6.73 -1.30
N ASP A 68 4.59 -8.00 -0.93
CA ASP A 68 5.03 -9.03 -1.87
C ASP A 68 3.98 -9.25 -2.98
N SER A 69 2.67 -9.14 -2.67
CA SER A 69 1.58 -9.18 -3.65
C SER A 69 1.63 -7.98 -4.60
N LEU A 70 1.71 -6.76 -4.06
CA LEU A 70 1.78 -5.53 -4.86
C LEU A 70 3.00 -5.53 -5.80
N GLN A 71 4.15 -6.03 -5.33
CA GLN A 71 5.35 -6.19 -6.15
C GLN A 71 5.14 -7.24 -7.24
N GLY A 72 4.56 -8.40 -6.91
CA GLY A 72 4.28 -9.48 -7.85
C GLY A 72 3.25 -9.09 -8.94
N GLU A 73 2.35 -8.16 -8.63
CA GLU A 73 1.38 -7.59 -9.56
C GLU A 73 1.94 -6.41 -10.39
N ASN A 74 3.23 -6.10 -10.26
CA ASN A 74 3.90 -4.97 -10.90
C ASN A 74 3.22 -3.60 -10.64
N VAL A 75 2.62 -3.42 -9.47
CA VAL A 75 2.03 -2.14 -9.07
C VAL A 75 3.14 -1.10 -8.94
N GLN A 76 2.92 0.08 -9.50
CA GLN A 76 3.93 1.15 -9.43
C GLN A 76 3.94 1.81 -8.05
N ILE A 77 5.08 1.82 -7.37
CA ILE A 77 5.23 2.42 -6.02
C ILE A 77 4.67 3.85 -5.94
N PRO A 78 4.93 4.77 -6.89
CA PRO A 78 4.40 6.13 -6.83
C PRO A 78 2.88 6.21 -6.78
N SER A 79 2.17 5.21 -7.31
CA SER A 79 0.69 5.23 -7.36
C SER A 79 0.03 5.22 -5.98
N PHE A 80 0.69 4.67 -4.96
CA PHE A 80 0.15 4.58 -3.60
C PHE A 80 1.06 5.17 -2.51
N LEU A 81 2.29 5.53 -2.83
CA LEU A 81 3.26 6.07 -1.88
C LEU A 81 2.76 7.35 -1.20
N TRP A 82 2.00 8.18 -1.95
CA TRP A 82 1.39 9.39 -1.41
C TRP A 82 0.44 9.09 -0.24
N MET A 83 -0.35 8.02 -0.33
CA MET A 83 -1.29 7.60 0.70
C MET A 83 -0.56 7.16 1.98
N LEU A 84 0.53 6.38 1.85
CA LEU A 84 1.36 5.98 2.98
C LEU A 84 2.01 7.20 3.65
N THR A 85 2.56 8.10 2.83
CA THR A 85 3.21 9.32 3.32
C THR A 85 2.23 10.21 4.07
N ASP A 86 1.03 10.40 3.52
CA ASP A 86 -0.02 11.18 4.17
C ASP A 86 -0.52 10.52 5.46
N GLY A 87 -0.69 9.21 5.45
CA GLY A 87 -1.05 8.43 6.64
C GLY A 87 -0.03 8.56 7.77
N VAL A 88 1.27 8.45 7.47
CA VAL A 88 2.35 8.63 8.47
C VAL A 88 2.41 10.08 8.96
N ARG A 89 2.17 11.07 8.08
CA ARG A 89 2.05 12.49 8.47
C ARG A 89 0.88 12.71 9.42
N HIS A 90 -0.27 12.12 9.15
CA HIS A 90 -1.44 12.18 10.02
C HIS A 90 -1.15 11.57 11.40
N LEU A 91 -0.45 10.42 11.45
CA LEU A 91 0.00 9.84 12.72
C LEU A 91 0.88 10.78 13.52
N LEU A 92 1.84 11.45 12.86
CA LEU A 92 2.74 12.39 13.51
C LEU A 92 1.99 13.61 14.07
N LEU A 93 1.05 14.15 13.30
CA LEU A 93 0.22 15.28 13.74
C LEU A 93 -0.65 14.91 14.94
N LEU A 94 -1.35 13.77 14.88
CA LEU A 94 -2.16 13.26 16.00
C LEU A 94 -1.30 13.00 17.25
N ASN A 95 -0.11 12.43 17.08
CA ASN A 95 0.82 12.18 18.18
C ASN A 95 1.27 13.48 18.85
N ARG A 96 1.38 14.57 18.08
CA ARG A 96 1.69 15.92 18.59
C ARG A 96 0.48 16.70 19.13
N GLY A 97 -0.72 16.08 19.15
CA GLY A 97 -1.95 16.67 19.66
C GLY A 97 -2.71 17.58 18.67
N PHE A 98 -2.32 17.57 17.40
CA PHE A 98 -3.05 18.31 16.38
C PHE A 98 -4.29 17.55 15.90
N ALA A 99 -5.38 18.27 15.65
CA ALA A 99 -6.54 17.69 14.99
C ALA A 99 -6.25 17.41 13.50
N VAL A 100 -6.61 16.23 13.04
CA VAL A 100 -6.43 15.80 11.64
C VAL A 100 -7.78 15.50 11.02
N ARG A 101 -7.99 15.97 9.79
CA ARG A 101 -9.18 15.61 9.02
C ARG A 101 -9.03 14.17 8.53
N THR A 102 -9.91 13.28 9.03
CA THR A 102 -9.98 11.87 8.63
C THR A 102 -11.17 11.61 7.70
N PHE A 103 -11.51 12.61 6.87
CA PHE A 103 -12.62 12.49 5.94
C PHE A 103 -12.37 11.38 4.93
N GLY A 104 -13.35 10.52 4.71
CA GLY A 104 -13.25 9.40 3.79
C GLY A 104 -12.62 8.13 4.37
N LEU A 105 -12.00 8.17 5.56
CA LEU A 105 -11.53 6.97 6.22
C LEU A 105 -12.67 6.18 6.87
N SER A 106 -12.63 4.84 6.76
CA SER A 106 -13.54 3.96 7.49
C SER A 106 -13.36 4.10 9.00
N GLU A 107 -14.36 3.69 9.78
CA GLU A 107 -14.28 3.70 11.25
C GLU A 107 -13.12 2.82 11.77
N ALA A 108 -12.88 1.69 11.11
CA ALA A 108 -11.74 0.80 11.42
C ALA A 108 -10.41 1.53 11.27
N HIS A 109 -10.20 2.25 10.16
CA HIS A 109 -8.98 3.05 9.94
C HIS A 109 -8.84 4.18 10.96
N ARG A 110 -9.91 4.92 11.25
CA ARG A 110 -9.87 6.00 12.26
C ARG A 110 -9.50 5.47 13.64
N SER A 111 -10.11 4.36 14.04
CA SER A 111 -9.82 3.72 15.33
C SER A 111 -8.38 3.22 15.39
N ALA A 112 -7.90 2.55 14.35
CA ALA A 112 -6.51 2.07 14.25
C ALA A 112 -5.52 3.24 14.26
N LEU A 113 -5.80 4.32 13.53
CA LEU A 113 -4.97 5.53 13.49
C LEU A 113 -4.82 6.16 14.88
N ASN A 114 -5.92 6.30 15.62
CA ASN A 114 -5.92 6.84 16.98
C ASN A 114 -5.15 5.94 17.96
N ARG A 115 -5.29 4.62 17.85
CA ARG A 115 -4.51 3.68 18.69
C ARG A 115 -3.03 3.76 18.34
N ALA A 116 -2.69 3.78 17.05
CA ALA A 116 -1.31 3.84 16.59
C ALA A 116 -0.63 5.17 16.98
N SER A 117 -1.33 6.31 16.90
CA SER A 117 -0.75 7.62 17.27
C SER A 117 -0.32 7.69 18.73
N ARG A 118 -1.04 7.03 19.63
CA ARG A 118 -0.70 7.01 21.08
C ARG A 118 0.54 6.17 21.40
N ARG A 119 0.85 5.15 20.59
CA ARG A 119 1.99 4.25 20.81
C ARG A 119 3.21 4.60 19.96
N ALA A 120 3.03 5.38 18.90
CA ALA A 120 4.11 5.70 17.98
C ALA A 120 5.09 6.69 18.58
N ASN A 121 6.38 6.48 18.29
CA ASN A 121 7.43 7.43 18.64
C ASN A 121 7.50 8.51 17.54
N PRO A 122 7.40 9.81 17.87
CA PRO A 122 7.48 10.88 16.88
C PRO A 122 8.78 10.85 16.07
N LYS A 123 9.93 10.54 16.67
CA LYS A 123 11.19 10.40 15.94
C LYS A 123 11.19 9.25 14.93
N LEU A 124 10.48 8.16 15.25
CA LEU A 124 10.29 7.06 14.31
C LEU A 124 9.44 7.49 13.11
N LEU A 125 8.36 8.23 13.35
CA LEU A 125 7.48 8.72 12.29
C LEU A 125 8.20 9.73 11.38
N GLU A 126 9.03 10.61 11.96
CA GLU A 126 9.89 11.53 11.19
C GLU A 126 10.89 10.77 10.33
N LEU A 127 11.55 9.76 10.88
CA LEU A 127 12.45 8.88 10.12
C LEU A 127 11.72 8.15 8.99
N MET A 128 10.51 7.64 9.24
CA MET A 128 9.69 7.00 8.21
C MET A 128 9.37 7.96 7.07
N LEU A 129 8.97 9.21 7.37
CA LEU A 129 8.70 10.22 6.33
C LEU A 129 9.94 10.52 5.48
N HIS A 130 11.12 10.58 6.11
CA HIS A 130 12.37 10.77 5.39
C HIS A 130 12.65 9.61 4.45
N ARG A 131 12.58 8.37 4.95
CA ARG A 131 12.81 7.17 4.15
C ARG A 131 11.75 6.96 3.06
N LEU A 132 10.49 7.34 3.27
CA LEU A 132 9.47 7.34 2.21
C LEU A 132 9.82 8.33 1.08
N SER A 133 10.44 9.46 1.41
CA SER A 133 11.00 10.38 0.38
C SER A 133 12.14 9.73 -0.41
N ASP A 134 12.99 8.93 0.24
CA ASP A 134 14.04 8.18 -0.45
C ASP A 134 13.43 7.10 -1.36
N VAL A 135 12.42 6.38 -0.90
CA VAL A 135 11.65 5.42 -1.72
C VAL A 135 11.05 6.10 -2.97
N ASP A 136 10.49 7.31 -2.83
CA ASP A 136 9.98 8.06 -3.97
C ASP A 136 11.06 8.34 -5.01
N ARG A 137 12.23 8.79 -4.57
CA ARG A 137 13.38 9.04 -5.44
C ARG A 137 13.88 7.77 -6.12
N MET A 138 14.05 6.68 -5.37
CA MET A 138 14.48 5.39 -5.88
C MET A 138 13.51 4.82 -6.90
N SER A 139 12.20 4.93 -6.66
CA SER A 139 11.16 4.46 -7.59
C SER A 139 11.13 5.20 -8.91
N LYS A 140 11.73 6.40 -8.96
CA LYS A 140 11.93 7.23 -10.15
C LYS A 140 13.31 7.05 -10.79
N GLY A 141 14.11 6.10 -10.31
CA GLY A 141 15.47 5.83 -10.81
C GLY A 141 16.50 6.85 -10.37
N LEU A 142 16.23 7.66 -9.34
CA LEU A 142 17.16 8.62 -8.80
C LEU A 142 18.08 7.98 -7.77
N PHE A 143 19.35 8.34 -7.77
CA PHE A 143 20.33 7.86 -6.79
C PHE A 143 20.01 8.39 -5.38
N VAL A 144 20.11 7.52 -4.40
CA VAL A 144 19.96 7.82 -2.97
C VAL A 144 21.17 7.26 -2.23
N GLU A 145 21.97 8.13 -1.66
CA GLU A 145 23.25 7.77 -1.01
C GLU A 145 23.08 6.84 0.21
N SER A 146 21.91 6.90 0.85
CA SER A 146 21.59 6.11 2.04
C SER A 146 21.10 4.69 1.75
N SER A 147 20.97 4.30 0.47
CA SER A 147 20.38 3.01 0.10
C SER A 147 21.04 2.42 -1.16
N ASP A 148 21.66 1.27 -0.98
CA ASP A 148 22.17 0.43 -2.07
C ASP A 148 21.13 -0.58 -2.59
N GLY A 149 19.91 -0.49 -2.10
CA GLY A 149 18.85 -1.47 -2.30
C GLY A 149 17.84 -1.11 -3.37
N ASP A 150 16.93 -2.03 -3.59
CA ASP A 150 15.74 -1.86 -4.41
C ASP A 150 14.65 -1.07 -3.67
N ALA A 151 13.91 -0.22 -4.41
CA ALA A 151 12.83 0.61 -3.86
C ALA A 151 11.75 -0.20 -3.12
N TRP A 152 11.46 -1.42 -3.56
CA TRP A 152 10.50 -2.31 -2.91
C TRP A 152 11.02 -2.83 -1.56
N GLN A 153 12.30 -3.19 -1.48
CA GLN A 153 12.92 -3.62 -0.24
C GLN A 153 12.94 -2.49 0.79
N GLU A 154 13.29 -1.27 0.34
CA GLU A 154 13.28 -0.09 1.19
C GLU A 154 11.86 0.25 1.67
N LEU A 155 10.86 0.22 0.79
CA LEU A 155 9.45 0.40 1.14
C LEU A 155 9.00 -0.61 2.19
N LYS A 156 9.32 -1.90 1.98
CA LYS A 156 8.99 -2.97 2.93
C LYS A 156 9.61 -2.72 4.30
N ALA A 157 10.88 -2.33 4.32
CA ALA A 157 11.57 -2.01 5.57
C ALA A 157 10.89 -0.84 6.31
N VAL A 158 10.52 0.22 5.59
CA VAL A 158 9.82 1.38 6.17
C VAL A 158 8.45 0.99 6.73
N CYS A 159 7.65 0.23 5.99
CA CYS A 159 6.34 -0.22 6.44
C CYS A 159 6.43 -1.09 7.70
N LEU A 160 7.45 -1.95 7.80
CA LEU A 160 7.70 -2.79 8.97
C LEU A 160 8.12 -2.00 10.21
N MET A 161 8.71 -0.81 10.08
CA MET A 161 9.11 0.02 11.22
C MET A 161 7.94 0.36 12.15
N LEU A 162 6.75 0.57 11.60
CA LEU A 162 5.54 0.84 12.39
C LEU A 162 4.91 -0.44 12.94
N SER A 163 5.09 -1.57 12.25
CA SER A 163 4.48 -2.86 12.57
C SER A 163 5.25 -3.61 13.65
N LEU A 164 6.55 -3.38 13.79
CA LEU A 164 7.36 -4.04 14.80
C LEU A 164 7.06 -3.45 16.18
N LYS A 165 6.44 -4.26 17.05
CA LYS A 165 6.27 -3.89 18.46
C LYS A 165 7.65 -3.79 19.10
N ARG A 166 8.06 -2.61 19.54
CA ARG A 166 9.17 -2.52 20.51
C ARG A 166 8.70 -3.19 21.81
N LYS A 167 9.41 -4.27 22.20
CA LYS A 167 9.34 -4.84 23.54
C LYS A 167 9.82 -3.81 24.56
#